data_78a65e6aaa2c16052b960c69c57a784e
#
_entry.id   78a65e6aaa2c16052b960c69c57a784e
#
_cell.length_a   1.000
_cell.length_b   1.000
_cell.length_c   1.000
_cell.angle_alpha   90.00
_cell.angle_beta   90.00
_cell.angle_gamma   90.00
#
_symmetry.space_group_name_H-M   'P 1'
#
loop_
_entity.id
_entity.type
_entity.pdbx_description
1 polymer ?
#
loop_
_entity_poly.entity_id
_entity_poly.type
_entity_poly.pdbx_seq_one_letter_code
_entity_poly.pdbx_strand_id
1 'polypeptide(L)'
;MTSSARSADLAGVKPEALGAAIRGLRGERGVRLVDLAEETTLSVSFLSQLERGLTNPSLPSLVRISAALGTSAHALLASLSPPTEIPADPVPPVYQGAEGGAFIDNGVGYARSLVQGRRAIQPLEVVGAATVMRNWAVHDTDEFMYLCDGEAEVELEGRGLFRLTGGATVYCDAGVRHRWRQLGAETVRMLLVLASPRQPGLSGAHLGQG
;
A
#
# COMPACT_ATOMS: atom_id res chain seq x y z
N MET A 1 20.76 21.45 -20.64
CA MET A 1 20.80 21.13 -19.19
C MET A 1 19.64 20.19 -18.90
N THR A 2 19.91 18.89 -18.95
CA THR A 2 18.93 17.81 -18.79
C THR A 2 18.69 17.59 -17.31
N SER A 3 17.52 17.98 -16.85
CA SER A 3 17.03 17.64 -15.50
C SER A 3 16.80 16.13 -15.43
N SER A 4 17.75 15.40 -14.83
CA SER A 4 17.57 14.02 -14.42
C SER A 4 16.54 14.00 -13.29
N ALA A 5 15.29 13.66 -13.60
CA ALA A 5 14.31 13.32 -12.61
C ALA A 5 14.82 12.05 -11.89
N ARG A 6 15.33 12.24 -10.67
CA ARG A 6 15.70 11.12 -9.79
C ARG A 6 14.46 10.27 -9.58
N SER A 7 14.49 9.05 -10.11
CA SER A 7 13.56 7.99 -9.77
C SER A 7 13.56 7.84 -8.25
N ALA A 8 12.41 8.01 -7.61
CA ALA A 8 12.26 7.76 -6.18
C ALA A 8 12.51 6.25 -5.98
N ASP A 9 13.68 5.92 -5.43
CA ASP A 9 14.05 4.55 -5.14
C ASP A 9 13.10 3.98 -4.09
N LEU A 10 12.52 2.82 -4.40
CA LEU A 10 11.86 1.96 -3.42
C LEU A 10 12.96 1.36 -2.55
N ALA A 11 13.44 2.12 -1.56
CA ALA A 11 14.57 1.74 -0.73
C ALA A 11 14.27 0.41 -0.03
N GLY A 12 15.04 -0.64 -0.36
CA GLY A 12 14.94 -1.97 0.21
C GLY A 12 14.09 -2.99 -0.56
N VAL A 13 13.38 -2.60 -1.63
CA VAL A 13 12.65 -3.54 -2.48
C VAL A 13 13.50 -3.92 -3.70
N LYS A 14 13.78 -5.21 -3.87
CA LYS A 14 14.49 -5.71 -5.06
C LYS A 14 13.58 -5.59 -6.28
N PRO A 15 14.01 -4.93 -7.37
CA PRO A 15 13.20 -4.76 -8.58
C PRO A 15 12.68 -6.08 -9.15
N GLU A 16 13.50 -7.14 -9.07
CA GLU A 16 13.15 -8.47 -9.56
C GLU A 16 11.99 -9.09 -8.76
N ALA A 17 11.99 -8.91 -7.44
CA ALA A 17 10.93 -9.43 -6.57
C ALA A 17 9.61 -8.71 -6.83
N LEU A 18 9.65 -7.38 -6.97
CA LEU A 18 8.48 -6.56 -7.28
C LEU A 18 7.91 -6.93 -8.65
N GLY A 19 8.76 -7.02 -9.66
CA GLY A 19 8.37 -7.40 -11.01
C GLY A 19 7.73 -8.78 -11.08
N ALA A 20 8.31 -9.76 -10.39
CA ALA A 20 7.78 -11.12 -10.29
C ALA A 20 6.39 -11.15 -9.60
N ALA A 21 6.21 -10.39 -8.52
CA ALA A 21 4.94 -10.31 -7.80
C ALA A 21 3.83 -9.67 -8.67
N ILE A 22 4.13 -8.58 -9.36
CA ILE A 22 3.20 -7.93 -10.30
C ILE A 22 2.80 -8.91 -11.41
N ARG A 23 3.77 -9.58 -12.02
CA ARG A 23 3.54 -10.58 -13.07
C ARG A 23 2.70 -11.76 -12.58
N GLY A 24 2.99 -12.28 -11.39
CA GLY A 24 2.24 -13.36 -10.75
C GLY A 24 0.77 -12.97 -10.55
N LEU A 25 0.53 -11.84 -9.89
CA LEU A 25 -0.80 -11.32 -9.61
C LEU A 25 -1.60 -11.04 -10.89
N ARG A 26 -0.97 -10.47 -11.92
CA ARG A 26 -1.58 -10.26 -13.22
C ARG A 26 -1.97 -11.59 -13.86
N GLY A 27 -1.08 -12.59 -13.82
CA GLY A 27 -1.34 -13.94 -14.35
C GLY A 27 -2.49 -14.65 -13.65
N GLU A 28 -2.55 -14.61 -12.32
CA GLU A 28 -3.62 -15.18 -11.51
C GLU A 28 -4.99 -14.58 -11.85
N ARG A 29 -5.02 -13.32 -12.24
CA ARG A 29 -6.25 -12.61 -12.63
C ARG A 29 -6.57 -12.69 -14.13
N GLY A 30 -5.73 -13.34 -14.92
CA GLY A 30 -5.92 -13.48 -16.36
C GLY A 30 -5.84 -12.17 -17.13
N VAL A 31 -5.27 -11.10 -16.56
CA VAL A 31 -5.15 -9.78 -17.20
C VAL A 31 -4.00 -9.80 -18.21
N ARG A 32 -4.25 -9.39 -19.46
CA ARG A 32 -3.17 -9.25 -20.45
C ARG A 32 -2.34 -7.99 -20.16
N LEU A 33 -1.06 -8.02 -20.54
CA LEU A 33 -0.18 -6.86 -20.34
C LEU A 33 -0.66 -5.59 -21.06
N VAL A 34 -1.29 -5.77 -22.21
CA VAL A 34 -1.88 -4.68 -22.99
C VAL A 34 -3.05 -4.03 -22.24
N ASP A 35 -3.94 -4.85 -21.65
CA ASP A 35 -5.10 -4.35 -20.92
C ASP A 35 -4.66 -3.59 -19.65
N LEU A 36 -3.64 -4.12 -18.95
CA LEU A 36 -3.04 -3.44 -17.80
C LEU A 36 -2.39 -2.10 -18.22
N ALA A 37 -1.76 -2.04 -19.38
CA ALA A 37 -1.15 -0.82 -19.91
C ALA A 37 -2.20 0.26 -20.18
N GLU A 38 -3.32 -0.14 -20.77
CA GLU A 38 -4.45 0.72 -21.10
C GLU A 38 -5.10 1.27 -19.82
N GLU A 39 -5.41 0.42 -18.86
CA GLU A 39 -6.05 0.79 -17.59
C GLU A 39 -5.15 1.71 -16.73
N THR A 40 -3.85 1.44 -16.71
CA THR A 40 -2.88 2.23 -15.93
C THR A 40 -2.36 3.46 -16.64
N THR A 41 -2.66 3.65 -17.93
CA THR A 41 -2.05 4.69 -18.78
C THR A 41 -0.51 4.63 -18.80
N LEU A 42 0.05 3.42 -18.72
CA LEU A 42 1.48 3.14 -18.81
C LEU A 42 1.78 2.42 -20.12
N SER A 43 3.02 2.54 -20.63
CA SER A 43 3.37 1.83 -21.85
C SER A 43 3.57 0.33 -21.59
N VAL A 44 3.21 -0.50 -22.56
CA VAL A 44 3.46 -1.96 -22.53
C VAL A 44 4.93 -2.25 -22.34
N SER A 45 5.81 -1.46 -22.98
CA SER A 45 7.26 -1.60 -22.86
C SER A 45 7.73 -1.36 -21.41
N PHE A 46 7.22 -0.33 -20.75
CA PHE A 46 7.53 -0.05 -19.34
C PHE A 46 7.05 -1.19 -18.43
N LEU A 47 5.81 -1.65 -18.57
CA LEU A 47 5.27 -2.76 -17.77
C LEU A 47 6.04 -4.06 -18.01
N SER A 48 6.43 -4.33 -19.25
CA SER A 48 7.27 -5.49 -19.58
C SER A 48 8.67 -5.42 -18.94
N GLN A 49 9.28 -4.24 -18.89
CA GLN A 49 10.57 -4.05 -18.21
C GLN A 49 10.41 -4.18 -16.69
N LEU A 50 9.32 -3.63 -16.13
CA LEU A 50 8.99 -3.73 -14.73
C LEU A 50 8.80 -5.18 -14.30
N GLU A 51 8.01 -5.97 -15.02
CA GLU A 51 7.78 -7.39 -14.72
C GLU A 51 9.06 -8.26 -14.83
N ARG A 52 10.07 -7.79 -15.56
CA ARG A 52 11.39 -8.43 -15.63
C ARG A 52 12.38 -7.90 -14.61
N GLY A 53 11.98 -6.96 -13.75
CA GLY A 53 12.85 -6.35 -12.76
C GLY A 53 13.91 -5.42 -13.33
N LEU A 54 13.75 -4.95 -14.58
CA LEU A 54 14.73 -4.07 -15.25
C LEU A 54 14.50 -2.59 -14.95
N THR A 55 13.41 -2.26 -14.28
CA THR A 55 13.07 -0.90 -13.87
C THR A 55 12.19 -0.92 -12.62
N ASN A 56 12.17 0.18 -11.89
CA ASN A 56 11.27 0.40 -10.76
C ASN A 56 10.13 1.33 -11.16
N PRO A 57 8.91 1.09 -10.67
CA PRO A 57 7.83 2.04 -10.84
C PRO A 57 8.02 3.20 -9.88
N SER A 58 7.54 4.39 -10.26
CA SER A 58 7.27 5.43 -9.25
C SER A 58 6.09 4.99 -8.36
N LEU A 59 6.00 5.53 -7.14
CA LEU A 59 4.86 5.22 -6.26
C LEU A 59 3.50 5.49 -6.94
N PRO A 60 3.27 6.61 -7.66
CA PRO A 60 2.03 6.80 -8.39
C PRO A 60 1.76 5.71 -9.45
N SER A 61 2.82 5.19 -10.10
CA SER A 61 2.69 4.10 -11.05
C SER A 61 2.36 2.79 -10.34
N LEU A 62 3.00 2.51 -9.20
CA LEU A 62 2.73 1.33 -8.39
C LEU A 62 1.29 1.32 -7.87
N VAL A 63 0.79 2.45 -7.39
CA VAL A 63 -0.61 2.60 -6.95
C VAL A 63 -1.58 2.30 -8.10
N ARG A 64 -1.33 2.83 -9.31
CA ARG A 64 -2.19 2.55 -10.48
C ARG A 64 -2.17 1.08 -10.87
N ILE A 65 -0.98 0.47 -10.91
CA ILE A 65 -0.81 -0.95 -11.24
C ILE A 65 -1.54 -1.82 -10.22
N SER A 66 -1.35 -1.52 -8.93
CA SER A 66 -2.00 -2.29 -7.85
C SER A 66 -3.52 -2.17 -7.92
N ALA A 67 -4.05 -0.97 -8.11
CA ALA A 67 -5.49 -0.72 -8.25
C ALA A 67 -6.09 -1.48 -9.45
N ALA A 68 -5.44 -1.42 -10.61
CA ALA A 68 -5.85 -2.14 -11.81
C ALA A 68 -5.78 -3.68 -11.61
N LEU A 69 -4.89 -4.13 -10.76
CA LEU A 69 -4.82 -5.52 -10.31
C LEU A 69 -5.69 -5.82 -9.08
N GLY A 70 -6.61 -4.91 -8.68
CA GLY A 70 -7.55 -5.08 -7.55
C GLY A 70 -6.86 -5.34 -6.22
N THR A 71 -5.71 -4.71 -5.98
CA THR A 71 -4.98 -4.77 -4.72
C THR A 71 -4.45 -3.37 -4.37
N SER A 72 -3.81 -3.22 -3.22
CA SER A 72 -3.13 -1.97 -2.89
C SER A 72 -1.62 -2.07 -3.12
N ALA A 73 -0.97 -0.92 -3.35
CA ALA A 73 0.48 -0.85 -3.41
C ALA A 73 1.12 -1.39 -2.11
N HIS A 74 0.47 -1.14 -0.97
CA HIS A 74 0.90 -1.66 0.32
C HIS A 74 0.80 -3.19 0.40
N ALA A 75 -0.35 -3.78 0.03
CA ALA A 75 -0.53 -5.24 0.04
C ALA A 75 0.47 -5.92 -0.90
N LEU A 76 0.72 -5.32 -2.07
CA LEU A 76 1.70 -5.83 -3.02
C LEU A 76 3.13 -5.78 -2.43
N LEU A 77 3.53 -4.69 -1.80
CA LEU A 77 4.84 -4.56 -1.15
C LEU A 77 4.97 -5.48 0.07
N ALA A 78 3.92 -5.62 0.86
CA ALA A 78 3.90 -6.56 1.99
C ALA A 78 4.08 -8.02 1.53
N SER A 79 3.59 -8.37 0.34
CA SER A 79 3.77 -9.72 -0.24
C SER A 79 5.21 -10.03 -0.63
N LEU A 80 6.05 -9.00 -0.82
CA LEU A 80 7.47 -9.16 -1.16
C LEU A 80 8.34 -9.48 0.05
N SER A 81 7.85 -9.20 1.25
CA SER A 81 8.54 -9.62 2.45
C SER A 81 8.47 -11.14 2.53
N PRO A 82 9.61 -11.84 2.77
CA PRO A 82 9.56 -13.28 2.95
C PRO A 82 8.51 -13.60 4.02
N PRO A 83 7.74 -14.69 3.86
CA PRO A 83 6.85 -15.12 4.91
C PRO A 83 7.72 -15.32 6.16
N THR A 84 7.67 -14.37 7.06
CA THR A 84 8.28 -14.54 8.36
C THR A 84 7.46 -15.65 9.00
N GLU A 85 8.05 -16.82 9.15
CA GLU A 85 7.46 -17.85 10.01
C GLU A 85 7.10 -17.14 11.30
N ILE A 86 5.82 -17.16 11.67
CA ILE A 86 5.40 -16.64 12.96
C ILE A 86 6.19 -17.45 13.96
N PRO A 87 7.13 -16.86 14.72
CA PRO A 87 7.87 -17.61 15.70
C PRO A 87 6.84 -18.32 16.60
N ALA A 88 7.09 -19.57 16.93
CA ALA A 88 6.23 -20.33 17.83
C ALA A 88 6.13 -19.67 19.22
N ASP A 89 6.98 -18.70 19.51
CA ASP A 89 7.00 -17.94 20.76
C ASP A 89 6.08 -16.71 20.61
N PRO A 90 5.03 -16.58 21.47
CA PRO A 90 4.03 -15.53 21.36
C PRO A 90 4.49 -14.13 21.79
N VAL A 91 5.77 -13.93 22.06
CA VAL A 91 6.27 -12.58 22.40
C VAL A 91 6.13 -11.67 21.18
N PRO A 92 5.25 -10.65 21.20
CA PRO A 92 5.10 -9.75 20.06
C PRO A 92 6.43 -9.02 19.85
N PRO A 93 6.91 -8.93 18.59
CA PRO A 93 8.10 -8.17 18.28
C PRO A 93 7.87 -6.70 18.63
N VAL A 94 8.79 -6.12 19.39
CA VAL A 94 8.81 -4.69 19.68
C VAL A 94 9.77 -4.03 18.69
N TYR A 95 9.28 -3.08 17.92
CA TYR A 95 10.10 -2.28 17.00
C TYR A 95 10.27 -0.88 17.56
N GLN A 96 11.51 -0.39 17.63
CA GLN A 96 11.81 0.96 18.08
C GLN A 96 12.33 1.83 16.93
N GLY A 97 11.81 3.06 16.82
CA GLY A 97 12.26 4.02 15.81
C GLY A 97 12.07 3.55 14.37
N ALA A 98 13.14 3.62 13.56
CA ALA A 98 13.13 3.31 12.14
C ALA A 98 13.29 1.82 11.79
N GLU A 99 13.30 0.93 12.77
CA GLU A 99 13.48 -0.53 12.57
C GLU A 99 12.26 -1.22 11.91
N GLY A 100 11.19 -0.46 11.63
CA GLY A 100 10.04 -0.94 10.87
C GLY A 100 10.39 -1.34 9.43
N GLY A 101 9.44 -1.98 8.76
CA GLY A 101 9.61 -2.53 7.40
C GLY A 101 9.85 -1.50 6.30
N ALA A 102 9.54 -1.87 5.06
CA ALA A 102 9.83 -1.11 3.85
C ALA A 102 9.42 0.38 3.94
N PHE A 103 10.32 1.23 3.49
CA PHE A 103 10.15 2.68 3.43
C PHE A 103 9.86 3.09 1.98
N ILE A 104 8.87 3.93 1.76
CA ILE A 104 8.46 4.37 0.44
C ILE A 104 8.45 5.89 0.42
N ASP A 105 9.31 6.48 -0.40
CA ASP A 105 9.23 7.90 -0.74
C ASP A 105 8.06 8.11 -1.72
N ASN A 106 7.08 8.93 -1.34
CA ASN A 106 5.92 9.23 -2.16
C ASN A 106 6.06 10.54 -2.97
N GLY A 107 7.25 11.14 -2.97
CA GLY A 107 7.59 12.38 -3.68
C GLY A 107 7.15 13.67 -2.98
N VAL A 108 6.39 13.56 -1.89
CA VAL A 108 5.94 14.70 -1.04
C VAL A 108 6.10 14.38 0.44
N GLY A 109 6.58 13.19 0.75
CA GLY A 109 6.83 12.66 2.09
C GLY A 109 7.19 11.19 2.00
N TYR A 110 6.78 10.39 2.96
CA TYR A 110 7.06 8.97 2.98
C TYR A 110 5.92 8.14 3.57
N ALA A 111 5.94 6.86 3.24
CA ALA A 111 5.16 5.84 3.93
C ALA A 111 6.09 4.71 4.40
N ARG A 112 5.88 4.19 5.60
CA ARG A 112 6.65 3.05 6.12
C ARG A 112 5.75 2.05 6.84
N SER A 113 6.04 0.77 6.67
CA SER A 113 5.42 -0.27 7.48
C SER A 113 5.94 -0.19 8.91
N LEU A 114 5.05 -0.30 9.89
CA LEU A 114 5.41 -0.32 11.32
C LEU A 114 5.65 -1.74 11.83
N VAL A 115 5.49 -2.75 10.98
CA VAL A 115 5.78 -4.15 11.29
C VAL A 115 6.61 -4.77 10.18
N GLN A 116 7.35 -5.81 10.52
CA GLN A 116 8.10 -6.62 9.55
C GLN A 116 7.30 -7.87 9.17
N GLY A 117 7.49 -8.29 7.92
CA GLY A 117 6.84 -9.48 7.40
C GLY A 117 5.32 -9.33 7.26
N ARG A 118 4.66 -10.44 6.92
CA ARG A 118 3.21 -10.48 6.75
C ARG A 118 2.53 -10.71 8.09
N ARG A 119 1.63 -9.83 8.48
CA ARG A 119 0.85 -9.90 9.72
C ARG A 119 -0.65 -9.86 9.40
N ALA A 120 -1.49 -10.27 10.34
CA ALA A 120 -2.95 -10.21 10.21
C ALA A 120 -3.47 -8.77 10.04
N ILE A 121 -2.76 -7.81 10.62
CA ILE A 121 -2.93 -6.38 10.38
C ILE A 121 -1.62 -5.76 9.93
N GLN A 122 -1.70 -4.78 9.04
CA GLN A 122 -0.54 -4.09 8.46
C GLN A 122 -0.64 -2.60 8.78
N PRO A 123 -0.09 -2.16 9.92
CA PRO A 123 -0.03 -0.74 10.24
C PRO A 123 1.06 -0.05 9.41
N LEU A 124 0.70 1.10 8.84
CA LEU A 124 1.52 1.94 7.99
C LEU A 124 1.49 3.37 8.50
N GLU A 125 2.64 3.97 8.73
CA GLU A 125 2.75 5.40 8.96
C GLU A 125 2.94 6.13 7.64
N VAL A 126 2.15 7.16 7.41
CA VAL A 126 2.29 8.07 6.27
C VAL A 126 2.60 9.46 6.80
N VAL A 127 3.65 10.07 6.28
CA VAL A 127 4.07 11.44 6.59
C VAL A 127 4.18 12.23 5.29
N GLY A 128 3.40 13.30 5.17
CA GLY A 128 3.27 14.09 3.96
C GLY A 128 2.40 13.42 2.90
N ALA A 129 1.63 14.21 2.20
CA ALA A 129 0.77 13.77 1.12
C ALA A 129 0.60 14.83 0.05
N ALA A 130 0.06 14.43 -1.10
CA ALA A 130 -0.30 15.38 -2.15
C ALA A 130 -1.38 16.36 -1.67
N THR A 131 -1.26 17.61 -2.06
CA THR A 131 -2.27 18.65 -1.79
C THR A 131 -3.43 18.63 -2.78
N VAL A 132 -3.34 17.81 -3.82
CA VAL A 132 -4.40 17.59 -4.80
C VAL A 132 -4.95 16.17 -4.70
N MET A 133 -6.26 16.00 -4.88
CA MET A 133 -6.86 14.66 -4.95
C MET A 133 -6.24 13.87 -6.09
N ARG A 134 -5.84 12.65 -5.79
CA ARG A 134 -5.25 11.72 -6.77
C ARG A 134 -6.26 10.62 -7.13
N ASN A 135 -5.75 9.54 -7.69
CA ASN A 135 -6.56 8.39 -8.09
C ASN A 135 -7.26 7.76 -6.89
N TRP A 136 -8.41 7.16 -7.15
CA TRP A 136 -9.13 6.36 -6.18
C TRP A 136 -8.29 5.14 -5.77
N ALA A 137 -8.25 4.88 -4.47
CA ALA A 137 -7.82 3.62 -3.90
C ALA A 137 -9.04 2.73 -3.65
N VAL A 138 -8.83 1.42 -3.75
CA VAL A 138 -9.79 0.39 -3.36
C VAL A 138 -9.01 -0.81 -2.86
N HIS A 139 -9.47 -1.41 -1.79
CA HIS A 139 -8.84 -2.59 -1.19
C HIS A 139 -9.88 -3.70 -1.04
N ASP A 140 -9.44 -4.94 -1.12
CA ASP A 140 -10.24 -6.14 -0.87
C ASP A 140 -10.35 -6.49 0.63
N THR A 141 -9.81 -5.61 1.48
CA THR A 141 -9.85 -5.72 2.94
C THR A 141 -10.23 -4.37 3.55
N ASP A 142 -10.70 -4.42 4.80
CA ASP A 142 -11.00 -3.22 5.55
C ASP A 142 -9.74 -2.39 5.81
N GLU A 143 -9.92 -1.07 5.82
CA GLU A 143 -8.87 -0.10 6.14
C GLU A 143 -9.34 0.85 7.24
N PHE A 144 -8.49 1.06 8.23
CA PHE A 144 -8.66 2.07 9.26
C PHE A 144 -7.61 3.16 9.10
N MET A 145 -8.04 4.42 9.13
CA MET A 145 -7.18 5.60 9.08
C MET A 145 -7.31 6.38 10.38
N TYR A 146 -6.20 6.81 10.94
CA TYR A 146 -6.14 7.72 12.08
C TYR A 146 -5.23 8.90 11.75
N LEU A 147 -5.77 10.10 11.70
CA LEU A 147 -5.00 11.31 11.48
C LEU A 147 -4.33 11.73 12.80
N CYS A 148 -3.01 11.57 12.89
CA CYS A 148 -2.23 11.95 14.06
C CYS A 148 -2.06 13.45 14.14
N ASP A 149 -1.57 14.06 13.03
CA ASP A 149 -1.22 15.49 12.96
C ASP A 149 -1.60 16.07 11.60
N GLY A 150 -1.83 17.39 11.55
CA GLY A 150 -2.17 18.14 10.35
C GLY A 150 -3.66 18.08 10.00
N GLU A 151 -3.95 18.45 8.77
CA GLU A 151 -5.31 18.44 8.21
C GLU A 151 -5.36 17.66 6.90
N ALA A 152 -6.39 16.89 6.70
CA ALA A 152 -6.62 16.12 5.48
C ALA A 152 -8.07 16.22 5.02
N GLU A 153 -8.30 15.89 3.77
CA GLU A 153 -9.62 15.71 3.19
C GLU A 153 -9.70 14.33 2.57
N VAL A 154 -10.70 13.57 2.98
CA VAL A 154 -10.96 12.21 2.50
C VAL A 154 -12.28 12.21 1.74
N GLU A 155 -12.29 11.63 0.55
CA GLU A 155 -13.49 11.40 -0.23
C GLU A 155 -13.78 9.90 -0.28
N LEU A 156 -15.00 9.54 0.13
CA LEU A 156 -15.52 8.18 0.06
C LEU A 156 -16.57 8.12 -1.06
N GLU A 157 -16.41 7.22 -2.01
CA GLU A 157 -17.33 7.08 -3.14
C GLU A 157 -18.76 6.83 -2.66
N GLY A 158 -19.69 7.66 -3.15
CA GLY A 158 -21.10 7.59 -2.76
C GLY A 158 -21.43 8.10 -1.36
N ARG A 159 -20.43 8.51 -0.55
CA ARG A 159 -20.64 9.02 0.82
C ARG A 159 -20.22 10.48 1.01
N GLY A 160 -19.41 11.03 0.08
CA GLY A 160 -19.04 12.45 0.06
C GLY A 160 -17.61 12.72 0.53
N LEU A 161 -17.37 14.00 0.79
CA LEU A 161 -16.07 14.57 1.12
C LEU A 161 -16.05 15.00 2.60
N PHE A 162 -15.03 14.58 3.33
CA PHE A 162 -14.89 14.80 4.76
C PHE A 162 -13.57 15.51 5.08
N ARG A 163 -13.63 16.59 5.82
CA ARG A 163 -12.44 17.25 6.36
C ARG A 163 -12.07 16.64 7.68
N LEU A 164 -10.80 16.26 7.82
CA LEU A 164 -10.22 15.61 8.98
C LEU A 164 -9.21 16.54 9.63
N THR A 165 -9.20 16.57 10.94
CA THR A 165 -8.18 17.21 11.79
C THR A 165 -7.55 16.19 12.72
N GLY A 166 -6.44 16.52 13.39
CA GLY A 166 -5.78 15.61 14.31
C GLY A 166 -6.74 14.93 15.29
N GLY A 167 -6.62 13.62 15.45
CA GLY A 167 -7.53 12.77 16.23
C GLY A 167 -8.71 12.19 15.45
N ALA A 168 -8.96 12.64 14.22
CA ALA A 168 -10.04 12.09 13.40
C ALA A 168 -9.73 10.68 12.90
N THR A 169 -10.78 9.87 12.73
CA THR A 169 -10.70 8.50 12.21
C THR A 169 -11.62 8.31 11.02
N VAL A 170 -11.20 7.43 10.10
CA VAL A 170 -12.03 6.93 9.01
C VAL A 170 -11.93 5.41 8.99
N TYR A 171 -13.05 4.75 8.80
CA TYR A 171 -13.11 3.32 8.58
C TYR A 171 -13.72 3.08 7.20
N CYS A 172 -12.99 2.38 6.36
CA CYS A 172 -13.42 1.97 5.04
C CYS A 172 -13.62 0.46 5.02
N ASP A 173 -14.85 0.02 4.77
CA ASP A 173 -15.13 -1.37 4.49
C ASP A 173 -14.44 -1.81 3.20
N ALA A 174 -14.13 -3.11 3.09
CA ALA A 174 -13.60 -3.70 1.86
C ALA A 174 -14.45 -3.31 0.64
N GLY A 175 -13.78 -2.94 -0.45
CA GLY A 175 -14.42 -2.55 -1.70
C GLY A 175 -14.89 -1.08 -1.77
N VAL A 176 -14.85 -0.34 -0.67
CA VAL A 176 -15.18 1.10 -0.69
C VAL A 176 -14.06 1.87 -1.35
N ARG A 177 -14.35 2.53 -2.46
CA ARG A 177 -13.39 3.41 -3.13
C ARG A 177 -13.23 4.69 -2.36
N HIS A 178 -11.99 5.08 -2.10
CA HIS A 178 -11.64 6.27 -1.36
C HIS A 178 -10.39 6.93 -1.92
N ARG A 179 -10.22 8.21 -1.60
CA ARG A 179 -9.01 8.97 -1.90
C ARG A 179 -8.88 10.12 -0.90
N TRP A 180 -7.69 10.64 -0.75
CA TRP A 180 -7.45 11.70 0.21
C TRP A 180 -6.31 12.64 -0.24
N ARG A 181 -6.27 13.80 0.38
CA ARG A 181 -5.23 14.82 0.18
C ARG A 181 -4.90 15.50 1.50
N GLN A 182 -3.70 16.06 1.59
CA GLN A 182 -3.32 16.99 2.64
C GLN A 182 -3.97 18.34 2.40
N LEU A 183 -4.39 19.01 3.47
CA LEU A 183 -4.84 20.40 3.48
C LEU A 183 -3.81 21.27 4.20
N GLY A 184 -3.76 22.54 3.79
CA GLY A 184 -2.87 23.54 4.42
C GLY A 184 -1.38 23.29 4.18
N ALA A 185 -0.54 23.96 4.98
CA ALA A 185 0.92 23.92 4.87
C ALA A 185 1.57 22.93 5.87
N GLU A 186 0.83 22.50 6.88
CA GLU A 186 1.35 21.56 7.86
C GLU A 186 1.40 20.15 7.29
N THR A 187 2.51 19.45 7.57
CA THR A 187 2.70 18.09 7.11
C THR A 187 1.74 17.15 7.83
N VAL A 188 0.93 16.44 7.08
CA VAL A 188 0.05 15.39 7.60
C VAL A 188 0.88 14.22 8.10
N ARG A 189 0.48 13.69 9.26
CA ARG A 189 0.93 12.41 9.79
C ARG A 189 -0.27 11.52 10.05
N MET A 190 -0.30 10.36 9.41
CA MET A 190 -1.45 9.45 9.46
C MET A 190 -0.99 8.01 9.72
N LEU A 191 -1.75 7.30 10.55
CA LEU A 191 -1.65 5.87 10.70
C LEU A 191 -2.73 5.21 9.84
N LEU A 192 -2.33 4.38 8.90
CA LEU A 192 -3.21 3.50 8.13
C LEU A 192 -3.06 2.08 8.66
N VAL A 193 -4.15 1.36 8.81
CA VAL A 193 -4.14 -0.04 9.22
C VAL A 193 -5.00 -0.85 8.26
N LEU A 194 -4.36 -1.70 7.48
CA LEU A 194 -5.04 -2.61 6.57
C LEU A 194 -5.11 -4.00 7.19
N ALA A 195 -6.27 -4.62 7.10
CA ALA A 195 -6.39 -6.05 7.39
C ALA A 195 -5.70 -6.86 6.27
N SER A 196 -5.02 -7.93 6.62
CA SER A 196 -4.52 -8.86 5.61
C SER A 196 -5.66 -9.76 5.13
N PRO A 197 -5.71 -10.10 3.83
CA PRO A 197 -6.68 -11.06 3.32
C PRO A 197 -6.61 -12.36 4.14
N ARG A 198 -7.77 -12.85 4.59
CA ARG A 198 -7.85 -14.14 5.28
C ARG A 198 -7.40 -15.23 4.32
N GLN A 199 -6.41 -16.02 4.69
CA GLN A 199 -6.13 -17.24 3.94
C GLN A 199 -7.33 -18.19 4.07
N PRO A 200 -7.89 -18.70 2.98
CA PRO A 200 -8.87 -19.77 3.04
C PRO A 200 -8.13 -21.02 3.56
N GLY A 201 -8.36 -21.43 4.80
CA GLY A 201 -7.83 -22.70 5.30
C GLY A 201 -7.40 -22.80 6.76
N LEU A 202 -7.36 -21.70 7.54
CA LEU A 202 -7.11 -21.80 8.98
C LEU A 202 -8.38 -21.43 9.78
N SER A 203 -9.47 -22.11 9.46
CA SER A 203 -10.67 -22.08 10.28
C SER A 203 -10.50 -23.05 11.44
N GLY A 204 -10.29 -22.50 12.64
CA GLY A 204 -10.78 -22.99 13.92
C GLY A 204 -10.79 -24.51 14.20
N ALA A 205 -9.62 -25.08 14.52
CA ALA A 205 -9.60 -26.25 15.36
C ALA A 205 -8.88 -25.85 16.67
N HIS A 206 -9.67 -25.44 17.66
CA HIS A 206 -9.48 -25.66 19.10
C HIS A 206 -10.31 -24.65 19.91
N LEU A 207 -11.63 -24.89 19.93
CA LEU A 207 -12.42 -24.69 21.12
C LEU A 207 -13.13 -26.03 21.36
N GLY A 208 -12.48 -26.93 22.05
CA GLY A 208 -13.00 -28.22 22.43
C GLY A 208 -12.36 -28.67 23.72
N GLN A 209 -13.12 -28.49 24.79
CA GLN A 209 -13.21 -29.36 25.98
C GLN A 209 -11.94 -29.56 26.84
N GLY A 210 -12.04 -29.11 28.05
CA GLY A 210 -11.24 -29.46 29.19
C GLY A 210 -11.65 -28.60 30.37
#